data_d8e547069d701014e91bd8f359d28b8d
#
_entry.id   d8e547069d701014e91bd8f359d28b8d
#
_cell.length_a   1.000
_cell.length_b   1.000
_cell.length_c   1.000
_cell.angle_alpha   90.00
_cell.angle_beta   90.00
_cell.angle_gamma   90.00
#
_symmetry.space_group_name_H-M   'P 1'
#
loop_
_entity.id
_entity.type
_entity.pdbx_description
1 polymer ?
#
loop_
_entity_poly.entity_id
_entity_poly.type
_entity_poly.pdbx_seq_one_letter_code
_entity_poly.pdbx_strand_id
1 'polypeptide(L)'
;MKKVFLLLLLLASVPVFGQNKTLLNLDRQGIAIQGYDPVAFFTQNRPVKGRPEFESKYNGARYLFASAEDKSTFDANPAKYEPQFGDFCAYAASQNHTAPVKIEAFQIVNGRLLMQYDLGVRKEFNKDTQGNLQKADKNWPGLVQKEGK
;
A
#
# COMPACT_ATOMS: atom_id res chain seq x y z
N MET A 1 -11.84 27.94 -62.01
CA MET A 1 -10.77 27.68 -60.98
C MET A 1 -11.42 27.14 -59.72
N LYS A 2 -11.40 25.80 -59.53
CA LYS A 2 -12.04 25.19 -58.35
C LYS A 2 -10.98 25.11 -57.23
N LYS A 3 -11.19 25.81 -56.13
CA LYS A 3 -10.35 25.78 -54.92
C LYS A 3 -10.75 24.52 -54.12
N VAL A 4 -9.87 23.52 -54.06
CA VAL A 4 -10.01 22.34 -53.19
C VAL A 4 -9.48 22.74 -51.84
N PHE A 5 -10.37 22.87 -50.85
CA PHE A 5 -10.00 23.00 -49.42
C PHE A 5 -9.67 21.63 -48.86
N LEU A 6 -8.38 21.37 -48.66
CA LEU A 6 -7.91 20.20 -48.00
C LEU A 6 -8.05 20.37 -46.47
N LEU A 7 -9.09 19.75 -45.88
CA LEU A 7 -9.31 19.76 -44.45
C LEU A 7 -8.34 18.74 -43.79
N LEU A 8 -7.25 19.26 -43.22
CA LEU A 8 -6.34 18.42 -42.40
C LEU A 8 -7.05 18.12 -41.08
N LEU A 9 -7.53 16.86 -40.91
CA LEU A 9 -7.94 16.33 -39.63
C LEU A 9 -6.71 16.07 -38.78
N LEU A 10 -6.40 16.94 -37.85
CA LEU A 10 -5.45 16.68 -36.77
C LEU A 10 -6.08 15.64 -35.81
N LEU A 11 -5.69 14.39 -35.94
CA LEU A 11 -5.93 13.35 -34.93
C LEU A 11 -5.11 13.69 -33.69
N ALA A 12 -5.72 14.36 -32.74
CA ALA A 12 -5.17 14.53 -31.41
C ALA A 12 -5.16 13.16 -30.72
N SER A 13 -3.98 12.54 -30.63
CA SER A 13 -3.76 11.34 -29.81
C SER A 13 -3.89 11.75 -28.34
N VAL A 14 -5.05 11.46 -27.74
CA VAL A 14 -5.23 11.61 -26.29
C VAL A 14 -4.39 10.52 -25.63
N PRO A 15 -3.42 10.87 -24.76
CA PRO A 15 -2.71 9.83 -24.00
C PRO A 15 -3.73 9.13 -23.11
N VAL A 16 -3.96 7.86 -23.36
CA VAL A 16 -4.68 6.99 -22.45
C VAL A 16 -3.76 6.78 -21.24
N PHE A 17 -3.94 7.57 -20.19
CA PHE A 17 -3.37 7.27 -18.90
C PHE A 17 -4.00 5.97 -18.43
N GLY A 18 -3.29 4.87 -18.62
CA GLY A 18 -3.65 3.59 -18.01
C GLY A 18 -3.75 3.82 -16.50
N GLN A 19 -4.94 3.63 -15.92
CA GLN A 19 -5.10 3.69 -14.47
C GLN A 19 -4.20 2.61 -13.87
N ASN A 20 -3.17 3.02 -13.12
CA ASN A 20 -2.34 2.08 -12.39
C ASN A 20 -3.24 1.37 -11.39
N LYS A 21 -3.40 0.06 -11.56
CA LYS A 21 -4.16 -0.76 -10.63
C LYS A 21 -3.55 -0.69 -9.24
N THR A 22 -4.39 -0.64 -8.23
CA THR A 22 -4.00 -0.78 -6.83
C THR A 22 -4.66 -1.98 -6.19
N LEU A 23 -3.97 -2.63 -5.28
CA LEU A 23 -4.49 -3.75 -4.50
C LEU A 23 -4.25 -3.43 -3.02
N LEU A 24 -5.32 -3.07 -2.31
CA LEU A 24 -5.28 -2.51 -0.98
C LEU A 24 -6.25 -3.21 -0.05
N ASN A 25 -5.79 -3.56 1.14
CA ASN A 25 -6.59 -4.12 2.23
C ASN A 25 -7.17 -2.99 3.08
N LEU A 26 -8.27 -2.42 2.62
CA LEU A 26 -8.92 -1.28 3.27
C LEU A 26 -10.23 -1.72 3.93
N ASP A 27 -10.63 -0.99 4.96
CA ASP A 27 -11.98 -1.12 5.50
C ASP A 27 -13.05 -0.52 4.56
N ARG A 28 -14.33 -0.59 4.96
CA ARG A 28 -15.44 -0.06 4.17
C ARG A 28 -15.39 1.45 3.97
N GLN A 29 -14.61 2.17 4.78
CA GLN A 29 -14.43 3.61 4.69
C GLN A 29 -13.17 4.00 3.90
N GLY A 30 -12.42 3.02 3.38
CA GLY A 30 -11.18 3.24 2.67
C GLY A 30 -9.97 3.49 3.59
N ILE A 31 -10.07 3.10 4.85
CA ILE A 31 -9.02 3.31 5.85
C ILE A 31 -8.07 2.12 5.86
N ALA A 32 -6.77 2.40 5.76
CA ALA A 32 -5.69 1.43 5.85
C ALA A 32 -5.35 1.10 7.31
N ILE A 33 -4.72 -0.05 7.51
CA ILE A 33 -4.17 -0.52 8.80
C ILE A 33 -5.22 -0.43 9.93
N GLN A 34 -6.49 -0.67 9.60
CA GLN A 34 -7.59 -0.63 10.56
C GLN A 34 -7.64 0.69 11.39
N GLY A 35 -7.13 1.80 10.82
CA GLY A 35 -7.07 3.11 11.46
C GLY A 35 -5.96 3.28 12.51
N TYR A 36 -4.95 2.41 12.50
CA TYR A 36 -3.74 2.62 13.30
C TYR A 36 -2.77 3.55 12.58
N ASP A 37 -2.00 4.28 13.37
CA ASP A 37 -1.03 5.27 12.91
C ASP A 37 0.19 4.58 12.28
N PRO A 38 0.45 4.75 10.97
CA PRO A 38 1.58 4.10 10.30
C PRO A 38 2.95 4.58 10.82
N VAL A 39 3.07 5.83 11.26
CA VAL A 39 4.33 6.39 11.79
C VAL A 39 4.68 5.77 13.14
N ALA A 40 3.69 5.51 13.98
CA ALA A 40 3.90 4.97 15.33
C ALA A 40 4.55 3.58 15.32
N PHE A 41 4.33 2.74 14.29
CA PHE A 41 5.03 1.47 14.15
C PHE A 41 6.54 1.64 14.08
N PHE A 42 7.01 2.71 13.44
CA PHE A 42 8.45 3.01 13.29
C PHE A 42 9.03 3.74 14.50
N THR A 43 8.28 4.70 15.05
CA THR A 43 8.79 5.60 16.09
C THR A 43 8.60 5.06 17.51
N GLN A 44 7.55 4.24 17.72
CA GLN A 44 7.18 3.71 19.02
C GLN A 44 7.26 2.17 19.09
N ASN A 45 7.50 1.50 17.97
CA ASN A 45 7.54 0.04 17.83
C ASN A 45 6.31 -0.66 18.43
N ARG A 46 5.15 -0.04 18.29
CA ARG A 46 3.87 -0.56 18.76
C ARG A 46 2.70 0.03 17.97
N PRO A 47 1.56 -0.68 17.93
CA PRO A 47 0.33 -0.13 17.37
C PRO A 47 -0.17 1.05 18.23
N VAL A 48 -0.51 2.16 17.59
CA VAL A 48 -1.16 3.32 18.22
C VAL A 48 -2.37 3.68 17.37
N LYS A 49 -3.54 3.82 17.98
CA LYS A 49 -4.75 4.16 17.26
C LYS A 49 -4.68 5.59 16.73
N GLY A 50 -4.95 5.76 15.44
CA GLY A 50 -5.12 7.06 14.82
C GLY A 50 -6.46 7.71 15.22
N ARG A 51 -6.59 9.00 14.95
CA ARG A 51 -7.76 9.82 15.22
C ARG A 51 -8.28 10.44 13.92
N PRO A 52 -9.59 10.51 13.69
CA PRO A 52 -10.16 11.05 12.46
C PRO A 52 -9.76 12.50 12.14
N GLU A 53 -9.41 13.29 13.17
CA GLU A 53 -8.97 14.68 13.00
C GLU A 53 -7.63 14.80 12.29
N PHE A 54 -6.82 13.76 12.33
CA PHE A 54 -5.51 13.69 11.67
C PHE A 54 -5.54 12.63 10.58
N GLU A 55 -5.84 13.03 9.36
CA GLU A 55 -6.00 12.15 8.21
C GLU A 55 -5.16 12.63 7.02
N SER A 56 -4.58 11.68 6.29
CA SER A 56 -3.99 11.89 4.98
C SER A 56 -4.51 10.85 3.98
N LYS A 57 -4.54 11.24 2.70
CA LYS A 57 -4.85 10.33 1.59
C LYS A 57 -3.56 10.08 0.79
N TYR A 58 -3.28 8.82 0.52
CA TYR A 58 -2.12 8.44 -0.28
C TYR A 58 -2.39 7.13 -1.02
N ASN A 59 -2.07 7.08 -2.31
CA ASN A 59 -2.23 5.89 -3.18
C ASN A 59 -3.59 5.19 -3.08
N GLY A 60 -4.68 5.96 -2.92
CA GLY A 60 -6.04 5.41 -2.83
C GLY A 60 -6.47 4.96 -1.44
N ALA A 61 -5.63 5.10 -0.43
CA ALA A 61 -5.93 4.78 0.97
C ALA A 61 -6.04 6.04 1.83
N ARG A 62 -6.83 5.94 2.90
CA ARG A 62 -6.92 6.92 3.99
C ARG A 62 -6.10 6.42 5.17
N TYR A 63 -5.23 7.26 5.69
CA TYR A 63 -4.39 6.99 6.85
C TYR A 63 -4.77 7.90 8.00
N LEU A 64 -4.92 7.34 9.20
CA LEU A 64 -5.21 8.09 10.41
C LEU A 64 -3.98 8.15 11.31
N PHE A 65 -3.77 9.28 11.97
CA PHE A 65 -2.61 9.52 12.82
C PHE A 65 -3.02 9.85 14.24
N ALA A 66 -2.16 9.52 15.20
CA ALA A 66 -2.40 9.82 16.62
C ALA A 66 -2.18 11.30 16.94
N SER A 67 -1.41 12.01 16.10
CA SER A 67 -1.03 13.41 16.30
C SER A 67 -0.88 14.16 14.95
N ALA A 68 -0.91 15.49 15.03
CA ALA A 68 -0.58 16.35 13.89
C ALA A 68 0.89 16.19 13.45
N GLU A 69 1.79 15.88 14.39
CA GLU A 69 3.21 15.63 14.11
C GLU A 69 3.41 14.37 13.29
N ASP A 70 2.77 13.26 13.67
CA ASP A 70 2.86 12.01 12.91
C ASP A 70 2.25 12.17 11.52
N LYS A 71 1.12 12.88 11.39
CA LYS A 71 0.56 13.23 10.09
C LYS A 71 1.56 14.01 9.22
N SER A 72 2.19 15.03 9.76
CA SER A 72 3.18 15.84 9.05
C SER A 72 4.41 15.01 8.65
N THR A 73 4.85 14.11 9.52
CA THR A 73 5.95 13.17 9.24
C THR A 73 5.62 12.22 8.09
N PHE A 74 4.41 11.70 8.07
CA PHE A 74 3.90 10.87 6.96
C PHE A 74 3.84 11.67 5.66
N ASP A 75 3.23 12.85 5.69
CA ASP A 75 3.02 13.69 4.49
C ASP A 75 4.34 14.09 3.82
N ALA A 76 5.42 14.21 4.60
CA ALA A 76 6.76 14.49 4.09
C ALA A 76 7.38 13.31 3.32
N ASN A 77 7.04 12.06 3.66
CA ASN A 77 7.55 10.86 2.98
C ASN A 77 6.60 9.66 3.16
N PRO A 78 5.41 9.69 2.53
CA PRO A 78 4.40 8.66 2.75
C PRO A 78 4.86 7.25 2.30
N ALA A 79 5.67 7.14 1.25
CA ALA A 79 6.19 5.87 0.77
C ALA A 79 7.03 5.11 1.80
N LYS A 80 7.65 5.83 2.74
CA LYS A 80 8.41 5.22 3.84
C LYS A 80 7.51 4.51 4.85
N TYR A 81 6.34 5.08 5.11
CA TYR A 81 5.47 4.68 6.22
C TYR A 81 4.28 3.83 5.79
N GLU A 82 3.91 3.81 4.51
CA GLU A 82 2.83 2.94 4.06
C GLU A 82 3.17 1.45 4.29
N PRO A 83 2.19 0.62 4.67
CA PRO A 83 2.43 -0.82 4.76
C PRO A 83 2.71 -1.40 3.39
N GLN A 84 3.64 -2.33 3.34
CA GLN A 84 3.99 -3.05 2.12
C GLN A 84 2.87 -4.00 1.71
N PHE A 85 2.86 -4.39 0.46
CA PHE A 85 1.90 -5.35 -0.10
C PHE A 85 0.44 -4.92 0.15
N GLY A 86 0.17 -3.61 0.01
CA GLY A 86 -1.18 -3.06 0.14
C GLY A 86 -1.85 -3.32 1.48
N ASP A 87 -1.10 -3.48 2.58
CA ASP A 87 -1.59 -3.87 3.89
C ASP A 87 -2.14 -5.33 3.93
N PHE A 88 -1.79 -6.17 2.97
CA PHE A 88 -2.00 -7.61 3.04
C PHE A 88 -0.84 -8.33 3.73
N CYS A 89 -1.08 -9.58 4.13
CA CYS A 89 -0.08 -10.42 4.77
C CYS A 89 1.15 -10.65 3.86
N ALA A 90 2.34 -10.27 4.35
CA ALA A 90 3.58 -10.41 3.60
C ALA A 90 3.93 -11.89 3.32
N TYR A 91 3.64 -12.80 4.25
CA TYR A 91 3.87 -14.23 4.03
C TYR A 91 2.93 -14.77 2.94
N ALA A 92 1.65 -14.37 2.95
CA ALA A 92 0.72 -14.74 1.88
C ALA A 92 1.19 -14.24 0.51
N ALA A 93 1.67 -12.98 0.43
CA ALA A 93 2.26 -12.45 -0.80
C ALA A 93 3.48 -13.27 -1.26
N SER A 94 4.32 -13.76 -0.34
CA SER A 94 5.43 -14.66 -0.67
C SER A 94 4.96 -16.01 -1.23
N GLN A 95 3.74 -16.43 -0.90
CA GLN A 95 3.09 -17.65 -1.40
C GLN A 95 2.15 -17.38 -2.59
N ASN A 96 2.23 -16.18 -3.19
CA ASN A 96 1.47 -15.74 -4.38
C ASN A 96 -0.06 -15.68 -4.18
N HIS A 97 -0.50 -15.24 -3.02
CA HIS A 97 -1.90 -14.93 -2.72
C HIS A 97 -2.01 -13.79 -1.71
N THR A 98 -3.22 -13.29 -1.46
CA THR A 98 -3.50 -12.29 -0.43
C THR A 98 -4.16 -12.93 0.79
N ALA A 99 -3.93 -12.35 1.97
CA ALA A 99 -4.62 -12.70 3.20
C ALA A 99 -4.76 -11.47 4.09
N PRO A 100 -5.81 -11.39 4.92
CA PRO A 100 -5.98 -10.31 5.88
C PRO A 100 -4.89 -10.33 6.94
N VAL A 101 -4.84 -9.32 7.78
CA VAL A 101 -3.78 -9.12 8.77
C VAL A 101 -4.36 -8.86 10.16
N LYS A 102 -3.54 -9.14 11.18
CA LYS A 102 -3.75 -8.68 12.55
C LYS A 102 -2.69 -7.64 12.91
N ILE A 103 -3.14 -6.56 13.52
CA ILE A 103 -2.28 -5.41 13.81
C ILE A 103 -1.10 -5.76 14.71
N GLU A 104 -1.29 -6.63 15.71
CA GLU A 104 -0.23 -7.09 16.62
C GLU A 104 0.87 -7.92 15.91
N ALA A 105 0.57 -8.41 14.71
CA ALA A 105 1.52 -9.22 13.94
C ALA A 105 2.40 -8.41 12.98
N PHE A 106 2.49 -7.09 13.18
CA PHE A 106 3.38 -6.24 12.40
C PHE A 106 4.86 -6.52 12.67
N GLN A 107 5.70 -6.10 11.74
CA GLN A 107 7.16 -6.03 11.93
C GLN A 107 7.78 -5.03 10.96
N ILE A 108 8.92 -4.46 11.37
CA ILE A 108 9.75 -3.63 10.50
C ILE A 108 10.93 -4.47 10.02
N VAL A 109 11.04 -4.63 8.71
CA VAL A 109 12.14 -5.37 8.07
C VAL A 109 12.77 -4.50 7.00
N ASN A 110 14.06 -4.25 7.10
CA ASN A 110 14.81 -3.39 6.16
C ASN A 110 14.15 -2.00 6.00
N GLY A 111 13.62 -1.41 7.09
CA GLY A 111 12.92 -0.13 7.07
C GLY A 111 11.53 -0.15 6.43
N ARG A 112 10.95 -1.32 6.22
CA ARG A 112 9.64 -1.53 5.60
C ARG A 112 8.64 -2.06 6.62
N LEU A 113 7.43 -1.51 6.67
CA LEU A 113 6.35 -2.00 7.50
C LEU A 113 5.69 -3.21 6.83
N LEU A 114 5.84 -4.37 7.43
CA LEU A 114 5.19 -5.62 7.02
C LEU A 114 4.08 -5.97 7.99
N MET A 115 2.93 -6.37 7.44
CA MET A 115 1.81 -6.91 8.19
C MET A 115 1.72 -8.42 7.96
N GLN A 116 1.29 -9.17 8.98
CA GLN A 116 1.13 -10.62 8.87
C GLN A 116 -0.27 -11.04 9.33
N TYR A 117 -0.71 -12.21 8.89
CA TYR A 117 -2.01 -12.77 9.24
C TYR A 117 -2.20 -12.93 10.76
N ASP A 118 -1.17 -13.44 11.45
CA ASP A 118 -1.08 -13.54 12.91
C ASP A 118 0.37 -13.74 13.35
N LEU A 119 0.59 -13.87 14.66
CA LEU A 119 1.93 -14.08 15.24
C LEU A 119 2.55 -15.40 14.85
N GLY A 120 1.76 -16.45 14.60
CA GLY A 120 2.23 -17.75 14.11
C GLY A 120 2.79 -17.64 12.70
N VAL A 121 2.05 -16.98 11.82
CA VAL A 121 2.48 -16.69 10.44
C VAL A 121 3.70 -15.77 10.40
N ARG A 122 3.79 -14.79 11.31
CA ARG A 122 5.02 -13.99 11.47
C ARG A 122 6.23 -14.86 11.82
N LYS A 123 6.06 -15.83 12.70
CA LYS A 123 7.13 -16.81 13.01
C LYS A 123 7.55 -17.63 11.78
N GLU A 124 6.58 -18.09 10.97
CA GLU A 124 6.89 -18.83 9.73
C GLU A 124 7.63 -17.95 8.72
N PHE A 125 7.19 -16.70 8.52
CA PHE A 125 7.89 -15.74 7.68
C PHE A 125 9.34 -15.54 8.13
N ASN A 126 9.57 -15.48 9.43
CA ASN A 126 10.89 -15.22 10.04
C ASN A 126 11.84 -16.42 10.02
N LYS A 127 11.42 -17.60 9.61
CA LYS A 127 12.32 -18.73 9.36
C LYS A 127 13.28 -18.47 8.18
N ASP A 128 12.83 -17.65 7.20
CA ASP A 128 13.64 -17.16 6.09
C ASP A 128 13.14 -15.77 5.68
N THR A 129 13.39 -14.78 6.51
CA THR A 129 12.89 -13.41 6.35
C THR A 129 13.26 -12.82 4.99
N GLN A 130 14.51 -12.92 4.58
CA GLN A 130 14.98 -12.32 3.33
C GLN A 130 14.46 -13.08 2.11
N GLY A 131 14.47 -14.41 2.13
CA GLY A 131 13.93 -15.21 1.04
C GLY A 131 12.42 -15.01 0.86
N ASN A 132 11.65 -14.95 1.95
CA ASN A 132 10.22 -14.69 1.89
C ASN A 132 9.92 -13.26 1.43
N LEU A 133 10.69 -12.27 1.85
CA LEU A 133 10.54 -10.89 1.38
C LEU A 133 10.81 -10.78 -0.12
N GLN A 134 11.87 -11.41 -0.63
CA GLN A 134 12.19 -11.44 -2.06
C GLN A 134 11.07 -12.13 -2.88
N LYS A 135 10.52 -13.24 -2.39
CA LYS A 135 9.38 -13.92 -3.04
C LYS A 135 8.15 -13.02 -3.08
N ALA A 136 7.84 -12.34 -1.97
CA ALA A 136 6.71 -11.40 -1.90
C ALA A 136 6.89 -10.25 -2.91
N ASP A 137 8.07 -9.63 -2.96
CA ASP A 137 8.38 -8.56 -3.92
C ASP A 137 8.24 -9.03 -5.37
N LYS A 138 8.68 -10.26 -5.68
CA LYS A 138 8.55 -10.85 -7.01
C LYS A 138 7.11 -11.12 -7.42
N ASN A 139 6.28 -11.60 -6.47
CA ASN A 139 4.91 -12.00 -6.73
C ASN A 139 3.95 -10.80 -6.77
N TRP A 140 4.24 -9.75 -6.00
CA TRP A 140 3.31 -8.64 -5.76
C TRP A 140 2.81 -7.96 -7.04
N PRO A 141 3.64 -7.61 -8.03
CA PRO A 141 3.14 -7.01 -9.26
C PRO A 141 2.10 -7.86 -10.00
N GLY A 142 2.27 -9.18 -10.01
CA GLY A 142 1.32 -10.13 -10.58
C GLY A 142 -0.01 -10.16 -9.83
N LEU A 143 0.03 -10.12 -8.50
CA LEU A 143 -1.16 -10.04 -7.66
C LEU A 143 -1.93 -8.74 -7.90
N VAL A 144 -1.23 -7.60 -8.00
CA VAL A 144 -1.85 -6.30 -8.33
C VAL A 144 -2.53 -6.35 -9.70
N GLN A 145 -1.90 -6.94 -10.71
CA GLN A 145 -2.50 -7.06 -12.05
C GLN A 145 -3.75 -7.94 -12.05
N LYS A 146 -3.74 -9.02 -11.29
CA LYS A 146 -4.83 -10.01 -11.24
C LYS A 146 -6.01 -9.55 -10.37
N GLU A 147 -5.76 -8.97 -9.22
CA GLU A 147 -6.75 -8.71 -8.17
C GLU A 147 -6.99 -7.21 -7.92
N GLY A 148 -6.12 -6.33 -8.42
CA GLY A 148 -6.21 -4.88 -8.26
C GLY A 148 -7.36 -4.23 -9.05
N LYS A 149 -7.75 -3.05 -8.57
CA LYS A 149 -8.82 -2.22 -9.16
C LYS A 149 -8.26 -0.90 -9.66
#